data_24172c8ce20ad8cbdb9efc1d91ae511e
#
_entry.id   24172c8ce20ad8cbdb9efc1d91ae511e
#
_cell.length_a   1.000
_cell.length_b   1.000
_cell.length_c   1.000
_cell.angle_alpha   90.00
_cell.angle_beta   90.00
_cell.angle_gamma   90.00
#
_symmetry.space_group_name_H-M   'P 1'
#
loop_
_entity.id
_entity.type
_entity.pdbx_description
1 polymer ?
#
loop_
_entity_poly.entity_id
_entity_poly.type
_entity_poly.pdbx_seq_one_letter_code
_entity_poly.pdbx_strand_id
1 'polypeptide(L)' 'MKTAEQIIAYLEAEMNEAIELHDASTDTAQRFAMMLKAYTISELLDVIKEQ' A
#
# COMPACT_ATOMS: atom_id res chain seq x y z
N MET A 1 0.03 3.03 22.22
CA MET A 1 0.66 2.09 21.27
C MET A 1 -0.41 1.49 20.34
N LYS A 2 -0.14 1.42 19.05
CA LYS A 2 -1.10 0.86 18.10
C LYS A 2 -1.05 -0.66 18.12
N THR A 3 -2.21 -1.29 17.98
CA THR A 3 -2.29 -2.75 17.89
C THR A 3 -1.89 -3.20 16.47
N ALA A 4 -1.61 -4.50 16.33
CA ALA A 4 -1.30 -5.07 15.02
C ALA A 4 -2.46 -4.84 14.03
N GLU A 5 -3.69 -4.97 14.51
CA GLU A 5 -4.87 -4.74 13.66
C GLU A 5 -4.95 -3.31 13.15
N GLN A 6 -4.61 -2.34 14.00
CA GLN A 6 -4.61 -0.93 13.60
C GLN A 6 -3.51 -0.66 12.57
N ILE A 7 -2.34 -1.27 12.72
CA ILE A 7 -1.25 -1.13 11.77
C ILE A 7 -1.63 -1.74 10.43
N ILE A 8 -2.23 -2.92 10.44
CA ILE A 8 -2.70 -3.58 9.22
C ILE A 8 -3.73 -2.71 8.50
N ALA A 9 -4.70 -2.17 9.24
CA ALA A 9 -5.74 -1.32 8.66
C ALA A 9 -5.12 -0.06 8.03
N TYR A 10 -4.13 0.54 8.69
CA TYR A 10 -3.44 1.71 8.16
C TYR A 10 -2.72 1.38 6.85
N LEU A 11 -1.99 0.26 6.84
CA LEU A 11 -1.26 -0.15 5.64
C LEU A 11 -2.19 -0.49 4.48
N GLU A 12 -3.31 -1.14 4.78
CA GLU A 12 -4.30 -1.44 3.74
C GLU A 12 -4.89 -0.17 3.14
N ALA A 13 -5.17 0.84 3.97
CA ALA A 13 -5.68 2.12 3.49
C ALA A 13 -4.65 2.82 2.60
N GLU A 14 -3.38 2.78 2.98
CA GLU A 14 -2.30 3.38 2.19
C GLU A 14 -2.09 2.65 0.88
N MET A 15 -2.21 1.33 0.88
CA MET A 15 -2.10 0.54 -0.34
C MET A 15 -3.23 0.88 -1.30
N ASN A 16 -4.46 0.96 -0.79
CA ASN A 16 -5.63 1.28 -1.62
C ASN A 16 -5.51 2.69 -2.20
N GLU A 17 -5.02 3.65 -1.42
CA GLU A 17 -4.79 5.01 -1.90
C GLU A 17 -3.76 5.02 -3.03
N ALA A 18 -2.68 4.25 -2.88
CA ALA A 18 -1.66 4.18 -3.92
C ALA A 18 -2.21 3.59 -5.21
N ILE A 19 -3.08 2.58 -5.11
CA ILE A 19 -3.73 1.98 -6.27
C ILE A 19 -4.66 2.98 -6.95
N GLU A 20 -5.43 3.71 -6.17
CA GLU A 20 -6.34 4.72 -6.72
C GLU A 20 -5.57 5.83 -7.46
N LEU A 21 -4.46 6.28 -6.87
CA LEU A 21 -3.62 7.29 -7.51
C LEU A 21 -2.97 6.76 -8.78
N HIS A 22 -2.54 5.49 -8.77
CA HIS A 22 -2.02 4.84 -9.96
C HIS A 22 -3.05 4.85 -11.09
N ASP A 23 -4.29 4.44 -10.77
CA ASP A 23 -5.33 4.35 -11.79
C ASP A 23 -5.77 5.71 -12.30
N ALA A 24 -5.71 6.74 -11.44
CA ALA A 24 -6.12 8.09 -11.82
C ALA A 24 -5.05 8.87 -12.56
N SER A 25 -3.79 8.45 -12.46
CA SER A 25 -2.68 9.19 -13.06
C SER A 25 -2.44 8.79 -14.51
N THR A 26 -2.11 9.78 -15.35
CA THR A 26 -1.68 9.54 -16.73
C THR A 26 -0.16 9.67 -16.88
N ASP A 27 0.53 10.12 -15.83
CA ASP A 27 1.97 10.26 -15.83
C ASP A 27 2.63 8.90 -15.55
N THR A 28 3.41 8.40 -16.49
CA THR A 28 4.06 7.10 -16.40
C THR A 28 4.94 6.99 -15.15
N ALA A 29 5.72 8.03 -14.85
CA ALA A 29 6.62 8.01 -13.70
C ALA A 29 5.82 7.93 -12.39
N GLN A 30 4.74 8.68 -12.29
CA GLN A 30 3.89 8.65 -11.11
C GLN A 30 3.19 7.31 -10.96
N ARG A 31 2.69 6.74 -12.05
CA ARG A 31 2.06 5.43 -12.03
C ARG A 31 3.05 4.37 -11.54
N PHE A 32 4.28 4.43 -12.02
CA PHE A 32 5.31 3.48 -11.59
C PHE A 32 5.61 3.62 -10.11
N ALA A 33 5.75 4.86 -9.62
CA ALA A 33 6.01 5.10 -8.20
C ALA A 33 4.88 4.57 -7.32
N MET A 34 3.63 4.77 -7.73
CA MET A 34 2.47 4.29 -6.97
C MET A 34 2.38 2.77 -6.98
N MET A 35 2.72 2.15 -8.11
CA MET A 35 2.76 0.70 -8.21
C MET A 35 3.80 0.11 -7.25
N LEU A 36 5.00 0.70 -7.20
CA LEU A 36 6.04 0.24 -6.29
C LEU A 36 5.62 0.40 -4.84
N LYS A 37 4.97 1.51 -4.51
CA LYS A 37 4.48 1.75 -3.15
C LYS A 37 3.45 0.69 -2.76
N ALA A 38 2.48 0.44 -3.63
CA ALA A 38 1.45 -0.55 -3.36
C ALA A 38 2.05 -1.95 -3.21
N TYR A 39 2.99 -2.30 -4.05
CA TYR A 39 3.65 -3.60 -4.02
C TYR A 39 4.42 -3.80 -2.73
N THR A 40 5.19 -2.78 -2.32
CA THR A 40 5.97 -2.83 -1.09
C THR A 40 5.06 -2.99 0.13
N ILE A 41 3.95 -2.24 0.17
CA ILE A 41 2.99 -2.35 1.27
C ILE A 41 2.36 -3.74 1.29
N SER A 42 2.04 -4.29 0.12
CA SER A 42 1.48 -5.64 0.02
C SER A 42 2.43 -6.68 0.63
N GLU A 43 3.72 -6.57 0.35
CA GLU A 43 4.71 -7.48 0.93
C GLU A 43 4.80 -7.33 2.45
N LEU A 44 4.76 -6.10 2.95
CA LEU A 44 4.76 -5.85 4.39
C LEU A 44 3.54 -6.45 5.06
N LEU A 45 2.38 -6.32 4.43
CA LEU A 45 1.15 -6.89 4.95
C LEU A 45 1.24 -8.42 5.03
N ASP A 46 1.80 -9.06 4.03
CA ASP A 46 1.98 -10.51 4.02
C ASP A 46 2.85 -10.96 5.19
N VAL A 47 3.95 -10.26 5.44
CA VAL A 47 4.83 -10.57 6.56
C VAL A 47 4.11 -10.42 7.90
N ILE A 48 3.37 -9.34 8.07
CA ILE A 48 2.66 -9.06 9.32
C ILE A 48 1.56 -10.11 9.56
N LYS A 49 0.82 -10.47 8.52
CA LYS A 49 -0.29 -11.42 8.62
C LYS A 49 0.17 -12.85 8.86
N GLU A 50 1.40 -13.18 8.51
CA GLU A 50 1.96 -14.50 8.73
C GLU A 50 2.38 -14.75 10.18
N GLN A 51 2.46 -13.71 10.99
CA GLN A 51 2.90 -13.84 12.38
C GLN A 51 1.75 -14.24 13.33
#